data_b0f94af30b08567474aa02a0d72da330
#
_entry.id   b0f94af30b08567474aa02a0d72da330
#
_cell.length_a   1.000
_cell.length_b   1.000
_cell.length_c   1.000
_cell.angle_alpha   90.00
_cell.angle_beta   90.00
_cell.angle_gamma   90.00
#
_symmetry.space_group_name_H-M   'P 1'
#
loop_
_entity.id
_entity.type
_entity.pdbx_description
1 polymer ?
#
loop_
_entity_poly.entity_id
_entity_poly.type
_entity_poly.pdbx_seq_one_letter_code
_entity_poly.pdbx_strand_id
1 'polypeptide(L)'
;LLASLSGNLEASGLSHPDVNPMEVSQTVRKLRGTILDTNGTPVIGASISVKGTTTGTISDMNGVFTLDVKNGDILEISFIGYLSHTVKVGTQTDLQVVLKEDTQALDEVVVVGYGVQKKSVMTAAISRVTSDDLEKLTPTRVEDVLRGKVSGVSIMQNSGQPGAESRVRIRGTGTINDSNPLYIVDGMPLEGGVDYLNPQDIQSIEVLKDAASAAIYGSRAANGVILVTTKSGKKGKAVVNYDFSIGWQNPWRKMSVLNAAEYETIMNEAYVNAGMDPIYDDPSKAGVGTNWQNEIYNENAPIMNHQASISGGGDKGSYFLSFGYLDQEGIVGGKDKSDYKRYSLRFNNTYNVFENKANKFFRSFKVGTNLGYTRIISKGISENDNFSGPLASAVMTPPNESVYLENPSAEDLAYYEKNYPGYVKDDEGRIYNVIENQEIVNPVAMMQTLNNNKDWDKFVGSVWGELEVFENLTFKTSLSTDMAFWGERNWFPVSYLCYMVKTEKSRVEQTMNRGMKLLWENTLNYKRSIDKHNFAVLLGTSMERYDSKKVKGTALNLRAEDDHKAWIDFTNSASPGDQHSEGGATEHRMASVFGRLNYNYDERYMLELTLRRDGSSNFGRNNQYAYFPSVSAGWT
;
A
#
# COMPACT_ATOMS: atom_id res chain seq x y z
N LEU A 1 -5.03 -14.78 30.95
CA LEU A 1 -5.50 -16.02 31.56
C LEU A 1 -6.42 -16.76 30.61
N LEU A 2 -5.89 -17.72 29.85
CA LEU A 2 -6.68 -18.77 29.22
C LEU A 2 -5.86 -20.06 29.30
N ALA A 3 -6.37 -20.94 30.14
CA ALA A 3 -5.78 -22.22 30.43
C ALA A 3 -6.01 -23.22 29.27
N SER A 4 -4.98 -23.99 28.96
CA SER A 4 -5.01 -25.16 28.11
C SER A 4 -5.77 -26.31 28.80
N LEU A 5 -6.76 -26.88 28.12
CA LEU A 5 -7.37 -28.17 28.46
C LEU A 5 -6.99 -29.16 27.39
N SER A 6 -6.00 -29.99 27.70
CA SER A 6 -5.73 -31.25 26.98
C SER A 6 -6.48 -32.36 27.69
N GLY A 7 -7.52 -32.91 27.07
CA GLY A 7 -8.23 -34.07 27.53
C GLY A 7 -7.74 -35.32 26.78
N ASN A 8 -7.06 -36.22 27.49
CA ASN A 8 -6.80 -37.58 27.04
C ASN A 8 -8.09 -38.42 27.14
N LEU A 9 -8.49 -39.02 26.04
CA LEU A 9 -9.48 -40.11 26.02
C LEU A 9 -8.71 -41.43 25.85
N GLU A 10 -8.62 -42.17 26.95
CA GLU A 10 -8.24 -43.56 26.92
C GLU A 10 -9.46 -44.41 26.46
N ALA A 11 -9.30 -45.16 25.41
CA ALA A 11 -10.21 -46.21 25.01
C ALA A 11 -9.60 -47.58 25.37
N SER A 12 -10.25 -48.24 26.28
CA SER A 12 -9.94 -49.58 26.77
C SER A 12 -10.10 -50.67 25.70
N GLY A 13 -9.23 -51.65 25.82
CA GLY A 13 -8.89 -52.67 24.86
C GLY A 13 -9.99 -53.70 24.54
N LEU A 14 -9.77 -54.30 23.36
CA LEU A 14 -10.17 -55.64 23.00
C LEU A 14 -8.99 -56.35 22.36
N SER A 15 -8.55 -57.39 23.01
CA SER A 15 -7.49 -58.32 22.57
C SER A 15 -7.94 -59.14 21.38
N HIS A 16 -7.18 -59.16 20.31
CA HIS A 16 -7.19 -60.17 19.27
C HIS A 16 -5.77 -60.73 19.01
N PRO A 17 -5.64 -61.98 18.60
CA PRO A 17 -4.40 -62.75 18.76
C PRO A 17 -3.32 -62.36 17.75
N ASP A 18 -2.08 -62.57 18.19
CA ASP A 18 -0.82 -62.39 17.46
C ASP A 18 -0.82 -63.07 16.09
N VAL A 19 -0.75 -62.25 15.04
CA VAL A 19 -0.18 -62.67 13.77
C VAL A 19 1.10 -61.84 13.58
N ASN A 20 2.22 -62.46 13.76
CA ASN A 20 3.53 -61.91 13.45
C ASN A 20 3.61 -61.57 11.95
N PRO A 21 3.68 -60.28 11.53
CA PRO A 21 4.11 -59.99 10.17
C PRO A 21 5.65 -60.18 10.15
N MET A 22 6.14 -61.07 9.31
CA MET A 22 7.54 -61.10 8.92
C MET A 22 7.97 -59.70 8.51
N GLU A 23 8.74 -59.00 9.36
CA GLU A 23 9.53 -57.84 8.97
C GLU A 23 10.52 -58.29 7.92
N VAL A 24 10.22 -58.02 6.65
CA VAL A 24 11.20 -58.01 5.59
C VAL A 24 12.13 -56.83 5.88
N SER A 25 13.23 -57.10 6.58
CA SER A 25 14.32 -56.13 6.79
C SER A 25 14.82 -55.70 5.42
N GLN A 26 14.30 -54.56 4.93
CA GLN A 26 14.81 -53.94 3.71
C GLN A 26 16.21 -53.39 4.02
N THR A 27 17.25 -54.06 3.50
CA THR A 27 18.66 -53.69 3.65
C THR A 27 18.87 -52.29 3.02
N VAL A 28 19.29 -51.35 3.83
CA VAL A 28 19.74 -50.02 3.35
C VAL A 28 21.03 -50.23 2.54
N ARG A 29 21.13 -49.65 1.38
CA ARG A 29 22.28 -49.74 0.49
C ARG A 29 22.67 -48.39 -0.07
N LYS A 30 23.90 -48.19 -0.45
CA LYS A 30 24.40 -47.01 -1.13
C LYS A 30 24.04 -47.06 -2.62
N LEU A 31 23.23 -46.10 -3.08
CA LEU A 31 22.95 -45.86 -4.48
C LEU A 31 23.87 -44.74 -4.95
N ARG A 32 24.61 -44.99 -6.03
CA ARG A 32 25.34 -43.95 -6.76
C ARG A 32 24.52 -43.53 -7.97
N GLY A 33 24.51 -42.23 -8.30
CA GLY A 33 23.85 -41.78 -9.50
C GLY A 33 24.54 -40.58 -10.12
N THR A 34 24.24 -40.31 -11.39
CA THR A 34 24.75 -39.16 -12.13
C THR A 34 23.56 -38.37 -12.70
N ILE A 35 23.60 -37.08 -12.50
CA ILE A 35 22.56 -36.14 -13.01
C ILE A 35 23.14 -35.34 -14.16
N LEU A 36 22.53 -35.45 -15.33
CA LEU A 36 22.90 -34.75 -16.55
C LEU A 36 21.74 -33.85 -17.02
N ASP A 37 22.04 -32.85 -17.83
CA ASP A 37 21.05 -32.11 -18.61
C ASP A 37 20.74 -32.85 -19.94
N THR A 38 19.83 -32.29 -20.74
CA THR A 38 19.46 -32.84 -22.06
C THR A 38 20.58 -32.79 -23.09
N ASN A 39 21.64 -32.00 -22.84
CA ASN A 39 22.85 -31.92 -23.68
C ASN A 39 23.98 -32.85 -23.21
N GLY A 40 23.76 -33.59 -22.10
CA GLY A 40 24.75 -34.47 -21.52
C GLY A 40 25.73 -33.75 -20.58
N THR A 41 25.47 -32.48 -20.21
CA THR A 41 26.32 -31.74 -19.28
C THR A 41 25.96 -32.09 -17.82
N PRO A 42 26.95 -32.31 -16.92
CA PRO A 42 26.70 -32.61 -15.52
C PRO A 42 25.96 -31.45 -14.80
N VAL A 43 24.87 -31.75 -14.08
CA VAL A 43 24.15 -30.78 -13.26
C VAL A 43 24.75 -30.78 -11.86
N ILE A 44 25.44 -29.68 -11.52
CA ILE A 44 26.16 -29.50 -10.26
C ILE A 44 25.22 -28.92 -9.20
N GLY A 45 25.19 -29.49 -7.98
CA GLY A 45 24.39 -28.94 -6.87
C GLY A 45 22.92 -29.30 -6.92
N ALA A 46 22.49 -30.23 -7.78
CA ALA A 46 21.11 -30.71 -7.76
C ALA A 46 20.78 -31.36 -6.43
N SER A 47 19.61 -31.09 -5.88
CA SER A 47 19.11 -31.67 -4.62
C SER A 47 18.45 -33.02 -4.90
N ILE A 48 18.85 -34.05 -4.18
CA ILE A 48 18.30 -35.40 -4.25
C ILE A 48 17.79 -35.76 -2.86
N SER A 49 16.50 -36.06 -2.71
CA SER A 49 15.87 -36.45 -1.44
C SER A 49 15.02 -37.70 -1.59
N VAL A 50 14.94 -38.49 -0.52
CA VAL A 50 14.00 -39.62 -0.45
C VAL A 50 12.63 -39.04 -0.02
N LYS A 51 11.62 -39.15 -0.88
CA LYS A 51 10.30 -38.60 -0.67
C LYS A 51 9.68 -39.06 0.65
N GLY A 52 9.25 -38.09 1.48
CA GLY A 52 8.64 -38.37 2.78
C GLY A 52 9.64 -38.62 3.92
N THR A 53 10.93 -38.41 3.71
CA THR A 53 11.99 -38.53 4.73
C THR A 53 12.86 -37.28 4.76
N THR A 54 13.75 -37.19 5.76
CA THR A 54 14.78 -36.14 5.85
C THR A 54 16.12 -36.55 5.20
N THR A 55 16.18 -37.76 4.57
CA THR A 55 17.39 -38.27 3.93
C THR A 55 17.57 -37.66 2.55
N GLY A 56 18.68 -36.95 2.33
CA GLY A 56 18.99 -36.31 1.06
C GLY A 56 20.47 -36.01 0.90
N THR A 57 20.87 -35.66 -0.32
CA THR A 57 22.23 -35.28 -0.72
C THR A 57 22.18 -34.28 -1.88
N ILE A 58 23.35 -33.77 -2.29
CA ILE A 58 23.50 -32.92 -3.48
C ILE A 58 24.49 -33.54 -4.46
N SER A 59 24.36 -33.25 -5.76
CA SER A 59 25.31 -33.68 -6.78
C SER A 59 26.61 -32.87 -6.74
N ASP A 60 27.72 -33.53 -7.00
CA ASP A 60 29.08 -32.96 -7.03
C ASP A 60 29.39 -32.23 -8.37
N MET A 61 30.65 -31.80 -8.56
CA MET A 61 31.11 -31.10 -9.76
C MET A 61 31.03 -31.93 -11.05
N ASN A 62 30.87 -33.24 -10.95
CA ASN A 62 30.68 -34.16 -12.07
C ASN A 62 29.22 -34.61 -12.21
N GLY A 63 28.28 -33.98 -11.47
CA GLY A 63 26.89 -34.36 -11.42
C GLY A 63 26.64 -35.67 -10.64
N VAL A 64 27.62 -36.21 -9.92
CA VAL A 64 27.53 -37.49 -9.23
C VAL A 64 26.99 -37.28 -7.81
N PHE A 65 26.12 -38.20 -7.37
CA PHE A 65 25.63 -38.24 -5.99
C PHE A 65 25.73 -39.65 -5.42
N THR A 66 25.75 -39.75 -4.10
CA THR A 66 25.65 -41.01 -3.37
C THR A 66 24.65 -40.85 -2.23
N LEU A 67 23.68 -41.74 -2.12
CA LEU A 67 22.60 -41.67 -1.14
C LEU A 67 22.28 -43.08 -0.59
N ASP A 68 22.02 -43.17 0.70
CA ASP A 68 21.58 -44.40 1.34
C ASP A 68 20.05 -44.55 1.10
N VAL A 69 19.67 -45.66 0.46
CA VAL A 69 18.28 -45.90 0.01
C VAL A 69 17.86 -47.35 0.29
N LYS A 70 16.56 -47.54 0.36
CA LYS A 70 15.90 -48.86 0.40
C LYS A 70 15.27 -49.18 -0.95
N ASN A 71 15.11 -50.48 -1.22
CA ASN A 71 14.42 -50.89 -2.44
C ASN A 71 12.96 -50.46 -2.39
N GLY A 72 12.51 -49.71 -3.42
CA GLY A 72 11.16 -49.16 -3.49
C GLY A 72 11.04 -47.69 -3.09
N ASP A 73 12.08 -47.07 -2.55
CA ASP A 73 12.12 -45.63 -2.26
C ASP A 73 11.88 -44.81 -3.52
N ILE A 74 11.24 -43.64 -3.36
CA ILE A 74 11.06 -42.67 -4.43
C ILE A 74 12.01 -41.52 -4.19
N LEU A 75 12.96 -41.33 -5.10
CA LEU A 75 13.83 -40.17 -5.09
C LEU A 75 13.14 -39.00 -5.79
N GLU A 76 13.18 -37.84 -5.18
CA GLU A 76 12.82 -36.57 -5.75
C GLU A 76 14.08 -35.76 -6.03
N ILE A 77 14.29 -35.41 -7.30
CA ILE A 77 15.48 -34.73 -7.79
C ILE A 77 15.06 -33.39 -8.34
N SER A 78 15.63 -32.29 -7.82
CA SER A 78 15.31 -30.93 -8.23
C SER A 78 16.55 -30.06 -8.34
N PHE A 79 16.53 -29.15 -9.30
CA PHE A 79 17.55 -28.12 -9.48
C PHE A 79 16.93 -26.85 -10.07
N ILE A 80 17.48 -25.70 -9.75
CA ILE A 80 16.97 -24.40 -10.24
C ILE A 80 17.07 -24.36 -11.76
N GLY A 81 15.95 -24.10 -12.45
CA GLY A 81 15.89 -24.07 -13.91
C GLY A 81 15.59 -25.41 -14.58
N TYR A 82 15.30 -26.47 -13.80
CA TYR A 82 14.95 -27.79 -14.31
C TYR A 82 13.66 -28.32 -13.72
N LEU A 83 12.91 -29.09 -14.49
CA LEU A 83 11.72 -29.80 -14.01
C LEU A 83 12.10 -30.84 -12.97
N SER A 84 11.45 -30.81 -11.82
CA SER A 84 11.64 -31.84 -10.78
C SER A 84 11.33 -33.22 -11.35
N HIS A 85 12.22 -34.17 -11.12
CA HIS A 85 12.13 -35.55 -11.62
C HIS A 85 12.01 -36.53 -10.46
N THR A 86 11.08 -37.48 -10.55
CA THR A 86 10.92 -38.52 -9.54
C THR A 86 11.29 -39.90 -10.10
N VAL A 87 12.14 -40.63 -9.37
CA VAL A 87 12.60 -41.97 -9.78
C VAL A 87 12.35 -42.95 -8.65
N LYS A 88 11.74 -44.10 -8.98
CA LYS A 88 11.59 -45.21 -8.04
C LYS A 88 12.88 -46.08 -8.03
N VAL A 89 13.46 -46.26 -6.85
CA VAL A 89 14.67 -47.07 -6.65
C VAL A 89 14.34 -48.54 -6.82
N GLY A 90 14.96 -49.19 -7.80
CA GLY A 90 14.91 -50.63 -8.02
C GLY A 90 16.07 -51.35 -7.38
N THR A 91 16.58 -52.41 -7.99
CA THR A 91 17.75 -53.22 -7.54
C THR A 91 19.11 -52.68 -8.07
N GLN A 92 19.09 -51.68 -8.94
CA GLN A 92 20.28 -51.08 -9.56
C GLN A 92 21.18 -50.34 -8.55
N THR A 93 22.49 -50.44 -8.69
CA THR A 93 23.49 -49.75 -7.86
C THR A 93 23.89 -48.39 -8.45
N ASP A 94 23.72 -48.22 -9.76
CA ASP A 94 24.00 -46.98 -10.49
C ASP A 94 22.72 -46.45 -11.16
N LEU A 95 22.48 -45.14 -11.05
CA LEU A 95 21.31 -44.46 -11.59
C LEU A 95 21.76 -43.25 -12.44
N GLN A 96 21.34 -43.21 -13.69
CA GLN A 96 21.51 -42.02 -14.51
C GLN A 96 20.18 -41.29 -14.66
N VAL A 97 20.15 -40.00 -14.35
CA VAL A 97 18.96 -39.14 -14.46
C VAL A 97 19.26 -37.97 -15.38
N VAL A 98 18.41 -37.79 -16.38
CA VAL A 98 18.48 -36.63 -17.26
C VAL A 98 17.38 -35.65 -16.84
N LEU A 99 17.79 -34.50 -16.33
CA LEU A 99 16.87 -33.41 -16.01
C LEU A 99 16.54 -32.62 -17.30
N LYS A 100 15.28 -32.37 -17.49
CA LYS A 100 14.82 -31.47 -18.57
C LYS A 100 14.78 -30.05 -18.05
N GLU A 101 15.29 -29.11 -18.81
CA GLU A 101 15.16 -27.70 -18.49
C GLU A 101 13.68 -27.33 -18.32
N ASP A 102 13.37 -26.60 -17.26
CA ASP A 102 12.04 -26.06 -17.05
C ASP A 102 11.86 -24.82 -17.94
N THR A 103 11.55 -25.08 -19.20
CA THR A 103 11.24 -24.00 -20.16
C THR A 103 9.99 -23.19 -19.78
N GLN A 104 9.17 -23.68 -18.83
CA GLN A 104 8.06 -22.90 -18.27
C GLN A 104 8.52 -21.83 -17.27
N ALA A 105 9.68 -21.99 -16.65
CA ALA A 105 10.28 -20.94 -15.79
C ALA A 105 10.74 -19.70 -16.58
N LEU A 106 10.84 -19.79 -17.92
CA LEU A 106 11.21 -18.68 -18.81
C LEU A 106 10.00 -17.88 -19.34
N ASP A 107 8.78 -18.36 -19.14
CA ASP A 107 7.56 -17.68 -19.56
C ASP A 107 6.99 -16.76 -18.45
N GLU A 108 7.83 -15.88 -17.89
CA GLU A 108 7.32 -14.82 -17.01
C GLU A 108 6.33 -13.95 -17.81
N VAL A 109 5.06 -14.02 -17.44
CA VAL A 109 4.01 -13.20 -18.05
C VAL A 109 3.80 -11.94 -17.24
N VAL A 110 3.67 -10.82 -17.93
CA VAL A 110 3.47 -9.49 -17.35
C VAL A 110 2.12 -8.94 -17.78
N VAL A 111 1.40 -8.31 -16.88
CA VAL A 111 0.16 -7.60 -17.22
C VAL A 111 0.51 -6.31 -17.96
N VAL A 112 -0.02 -6.14 -19.17
CA VAL A 112 0.23 -4.98 -20.03
C VAL A 112 -1.10 -4.42 -20.50
N GLY A 113 -1.59 -3.44 -19.81
CA GLY A 113 -2.87 -2.82 -20.15
C GLY A 113 -4.01 -3.85 -20.13
N TYR A 114 -4.68 -4.01 -21.24
CA TYR A 114 -5.84 -4.91 -21.38
C TYR A 114 -5.46 -6.35 -21.76
N GLY A 115 -4.30 -6.84 -21.31
CA GLY A 115 -3.87 -8.20 -21.63
C GLY A 115 -2.63 -8.63 -20.87
N VAL A 116 -2.23 -9.87 -21.11
CA VAL A 116 -1.03 -10.48 -20.56
C VAL A 116 -0.11 -10.83 -21.70
N GLN A 117 1.17 -10.48 -21.58
CA GLN A 117 2.22 -10.78 -22.56
C GLN A 117 3.37 -11.52 -21.90
N LYS A 118 4.09 -12.36 -22.65
CA LYS A 118 5.36 -12.91 -22.19
C LYS A 118 6.40 -11.80 -22.09
N LYS A 119 7.19 -11.79 -21.05
CA LYS A 119 8.24 -10.79 -20.82
C LYS A 119 9.29 -10.80 -21.94
N SER A 120 9.59 -11.99 -22.50
CA SER A 120 10.56 -12.18 -23.58
C SER A 120 10.21 -11.46 -24.88
N VAL A 121 8.92 -11.21 -25.13
CA VAL A 121 8.45 -10.56 -26.38
C VAL A 121 7.99 -9.12 -26.19
N MET A 122 8.32 -8.53 -25.05
CA MET A 122 7.94 -7.15 -24.75
C MET A 122 8.98 -6.16 -25.24
N THR A 123 8.52 -5.12 -25.94
CA THR A 123 9.36 -3.99 -26.38
C THR A 123 9.44 -2.87 -25.35
N ALA A 124 8.63 -2.93 -24.31
CA ALA A 124 8.42 -1.88 -23.32
C ALA A 124 9.29 -2.07 -22.06
N ALA A 125 9.74 -0.95 -21.46
CA ALA A 125 10.47 -0.95 -20.19
C ALA A 125 9.49 -1.07 -19.01
N ILE A 126 9.16 -2.30 -18.61
CA ILE A 126 8.28 -2.59 -17.46
C ILE A 126 9.11 -3.16 -16.32
N SER A 127 8.89 -2.63 -15.11
CA SER A 127 9.39 -3.25 -13.88
C SER A 127 8.24 -3.89 -13.15
N ARG A 128 8.48 -5.07 -12.58
CA ARG A 128 7.49 -5.84 -11.84
C ARG A 128 7.98 -6.14 -10.44
N VAL A 129 7.07 -6.04 -9.46
CA VAL A 129 7.24 -6.51 -8.09
C VAL A 129 6.12 -7.52 -7.82
N THR A 130 6.46 -8.67 -7.25
CA THR A 130 5.53 -9.78 -7.03
C THR A 130 5.14 -9.93 -5.57
N SER A 131 4.13 -10.77 -5.28
CA SER A 131 3.73 -11.11 -3.90
C SER A 131 4.88 -11.65 -3.06
N ASP A 132 5.79 -12.44 -3.66
CA ASP A 132 6.94 -13.01 -2.94
C ASP A 132 7.94 -11.94 -2.47
N ASP A 133 8.02 -10.82 -3.20
CA ASP A 133 8.80 -9.65 -2.79
C ASP A 133 8.11 -8.86 -1.68
N LEU A 134 6.77 -8.89 -1.65
CA LEU A 134 5.92 -8.25 -0.65
C LEU A 134 5.94 -8.98 0.68
N GLU A 135 5.88 -10.31 0.66
CA GLU A 135 5.83 -11.16 1.86
C GLU A 135 7.12 -11.08 2.70
N LYS A 136 8.25 -10.69 2.09
CA LYS A 136 9.53 -10.46 2.78
C LYS A 136 9.59 -9.12 3.53
N LEU A 137 8.60 -8.27 3.35
CA LEU A 137 8.49 -6.96 3.95
C LEU A 137 7.21 -6.88 4.77
N THR A 138 7.16 -5.98 5.74
CA THR A 138 5.93 -5.63 6.47
C THR A 138 5.49 -4.20 6.11
N PRO A 139 5.21 -3.91 4.82
CA PRO A 139 4.87 -2.57 4.42
C PRO A 139 3.46 -2.21 4.90
N THR A 140 3.30 -0.99 5.39
CA THR A 140 1.98 -0.45 5.73
C THR A 140 1.28 0.12 4.51
N ARG A 141 2.06 0.42 3.45
CA ARG A 141 1.62 1.11 2.23
C ARG A 141 2.16 0.43 0.98
N VAL A 142 1.40 0.52 -0.08
CA VAL A 142 1.74 -0.07 -1.39
C VAL A 142 2.98 0.58 -2.00
N GLU A 143 3.11 1.90 -1.86
CA GLU A 143 4.21 2.66 -2.42
C GLU A 143 5.56 2.28 -1.79
N ASP A 144 5.58 1.96 -0.50
CA ASP A 144 6.82 1.60 0.21
C ASP A 144 7.47 0.33 -0.36
N VAL A 145 6.66 -0.55 -0.93
CA VAL A 145 7.13 -1.77 -1.59
C VAL A 145 7.98 -1.49 -2.82
N LEU A 146 7.67 -0.42 -3.55
CA LEU A 146 8.37 -0.04 -4.77
C LEU A 146 9.71 0.64 -4.48
N ARG A 147 9.91 1.14 -3.24
CA ARG A 147 11.11 1.88 -2.84
C ARG A 147 12.36 1.02 -2.98
N GLY A 148 13.32 1.49 -3.77
CA GLY A 148 14.60 0.81 -4.00
C GLY A 148 14.53 -0.45 -4.90
N LYS A 149 13.32 -0.93 -5.25
CA LYS A 149 13.14 -2.12 -6.10
C LYS A 149 12.92 -1.80 -7.58
N VAL A 150 12.43 -0.60 -7.87
CA VAL A 150 12.09 -0.21 -9.23
C VAL A 150 12.97 0.94 -9.70
N SER A 151 13.84 0.69 -10.68
CA SER A 151 14.70 1.72 -11.26
C SER A 151 13.87 2.82 -11.93
N GLY A 152 14.27 4.10 -11.77
CA GLY A 152 13.60 5.25 -12.35
C GLY A 152 12.27 5.63 -11.65
N VAL A 153 11.99 5.06 -10.47
CA VAL A 153 10.89 5.46 -9.60
C VAL A 153 11.47 6.06 -8.33
N SER A 154 11.11 7.30 -8.04
CA SER A 154 11.44 8.00 -6.81
C SER A 154 10.22 8.06 -5.90
N ILE A 155 10.39 7.65 -4.65
CA ILE A 155 9.33 7.67 -3.64
C ILE A 155 9.85 8.46 -2.46
N MET A 156 9.20 9.58 -2.19
CA MET A 156 9.52 10.46 -1.08
C MET A 156 8.35 10.47 -0.10
N GLN A 157 8.63 10.18 1.15
CA GLN A 157 7.72 10.48 2.25
C GLN A 157 7.93 11.94 2.65
N ASN A 158 6.88 12.73 2.58
CA ASN A 158 6.91 14.12 3.01
C ASN A 158 6.75 14.25 4.53
N SER A 159 6.27 13.19 5.18
CA SER A 159 5.92 13.18 6.59
C SER A 159 6.11 11.80 7.21
N GLY A 160 6.40 11.76 8.52
CA GLY A 160 6.37 10.57 9.36
C GLY A 160 5.01 10.30 10.00
N GLN A 161 3.99 11.11 9.72
CA GLN A 161 2.65 10.96 10.28
C GLN A 161 1.99 9.66 9.78
N PRO A 162 1.30 8.90 10.63
CA PRO A 162 0.55 7.73 10.22
C PRO A 162 -0.44 8.03 9.10
N GLY A 163 -0.45 7.18 8.07
CA GLY A 163 -1.33 7.38 6.92
C GLY A 163 -0.95 8.53 5.97
N ALA A 164 0.16 9.27 6.21
CA ALA A 164 0.58 10.36 5.32
C ALA A 164 0.95 9.86 3.92
N GLU A 165 0.52 10.54 2.86
CA GLU A 165 0.75 10.13 1.48
C GLU A 165 2.22 10.19 1.07
N SER A 166 2.68 9.19 0.32
CA SER A 166 3.99 9.19 -0.31
C SER A 166 3.91 9.81 -1.71
N ARG A 167 4.86 10.68 -2.03
CA ARG A 167 4.98 11.27 -3.36
C ARG A 167 5.75 10.33 -4.28
N VAL A 168 5.08 9.78 -5.27
CA VAL A 168 5.68 8.89 -6.28
C VAL A 168 5.97 9.67 -7.57
N ARG A 169 7.17 9.52 -8.13
CA ARG A 169 7.57 10.10 -9.42
C ARG A 169 8.24 9.05 -10.29
N ILE A 170 7.81 8.96 -11.54
CA ILE A 170 8.39 8.06 -12.54
C ILE A 170 9.20 8.90 -13.52
N ARG A 171 10.51 8.65 -13.60
CA ARG A 171 11.47 9.39 -14.46
C ARG A 171 11.50 10.90 -14.23
N GLY A 172 11.16 11.35 -13.02
CA GLY A 172 11.20 12.76 -12.62
C GLY A 172 9.86 13.50 -12.79
N THR A 173 9.94 14.84 -12.81
CA THR A 173 8.80 15.75 -12.91
C THR A 173 8.76 16.35 -14.29
N GLY A 174 7.76 16.02 -15.09
CA GLY A 174 7.59 16.47 -16.47
C GLY A 174 6.63 17.64 -16.65
N THR A 175 5.96 18.09 -15.59
CA THR A 175 4.96 19.15 -15.63
C THR A 175 4.97 19.97 -14.35
N ILE A 176 4.54 21.23 -14.42
CA ILE A 176 4.30 22.10 -13.26
C ILE A 176 2.96 21.80 -12.57
N ASN A 177 2.09 21.04 -13.23
CA ASN A 177 0.81 20.59 -12.68
C ASN A 177 1.00 19.29 -11.88
N ASP A 178 -0.05 18.48 -11.74
CA ASP A 178 0.04 17.18 -11.08
C ASP A 178 0.96 16.22 -11.87
N SER A 179 2.04 15.78 -11.21
CA SER A 179 3.04 14.85 -11.74
C SER A 179 2.91 13.45 -11.15
N ASN A 180 1.79 13.13 -10.47
CA ASN A 180 1.54 11.79 -9.96
C ASN A 180 1.33 10.79 -11.09
N PRO A 181 1.80 9.53 -10.96
CA PRO A 181 1.50 8.49 -11.92
C PRO A 181 0.01 8.11 -11.85
N LEU A 182 -0.51 7.57 -12.95
CA LEU A 182 -1.84 6.99 -12.97
C LEU A 182 -1.82 5.62 -12.27
N TYR A 183 -2.62 5.45 -11.23
CA TYR A 183 -2.82 4.15 -10.59
C TYR A 183 -4.00 3.41 -11.22
N ILE A 184 -3.79 2.13 -11.52
CA ILE A 184 -4.83 1.24 -12.05
C ILE A 184 -4.87 -0.01 -11.19
N VAL A 185 -6.00 -0.26 -10.55
CA VAL A 185 -6.19 -1.43 -9.69
C VAL A 185 -7.22 -2.37 -10.33
N ASP A 186 -6.81 -3.60 -10.64
CA ASP A 186 -7.62 -4.62 -11.31
C ASP A 186 -8.32 -4.10 -12.60
N GLY A 187 -7.65 -3.21 -13.34
CA GLY A 187 -8.15 -2.56 -14.55
C GLY A 187 -8.89 -1.25 -14.32
N MET A 188 -9.21 -0.86 -13.08
CA MET A 188 -9.88 0.41 -12.77
C MET A 188 -8.87 1.53 -12.57
N PRO A 189 -8.83 2.58 -13.41
CA PRO A 189 -8.04 3.79 -13.18
C PRO A 189 -8.66 4.60 -12.03
N LEU A 190 -7.87 4.87 -11.01
CA LEU A 190 -8.32 5.53 -9.78
C LEU A 190 -8.26 7.05 -9.88
N GLU A 191 -9.05 7.71 -9.03
CA GLU A 191 -8.83 9.09 -8.62
C GLU A 191 -8.02 9.07 -7.32
N GLY A 192 -6.80 9.61 -7.35
CA GLY A 192 -5.89 9.64 -6.21
C GLY A 192 -4.97 8.41 -6.11
N GLY A 193 -4.43 8.16 -4.92
CA GLY A 193 -3.46 7.12 -4.62
C GLY A 193 -4.06 5.74 -4.33
N VAL A 194 -3.19 4.86 -3.86
CA VAL A 194 -3.52 3.45 -3.48
C VAL A 194 -3.35 3.19 -1.98
N ASP A 195 -3.30 4.22 -1.16
CA ASP A 195 -3.17 4.19 0.31
C ASP A 195 -4.27 3.39 1.02
N TYR A 196 -5.46 3.29 0.39
CA TYR A 196 -6.57 2.47 0.87
C TYR A 196 -6.32 0.96 0.70
N LEU A 197 -5.42 0.54 -0.19
CA LEU A 197 -5.13 -0.87 -0.43
C LEU A 197 -4.27 -1.46 0.68
N ASN A 198 -4.62 -2.69 1.07
CA ASN A 198 -3.74 -3.49 1.90
C ASN A 198 -2.64 -4.13 1.01
N PRO A 199 -1.35 -3.88 1.28
CA PRO A 199 -0.27 -4.47 0.51
C PRO A 199 -0.30 -6.00 0.44
N GLN A 200 -0.80 -6.66 1.48
CA GLN A 200 -0.90 -8.12 1.54
C GLN A 200 -1.97 -8.70 0.60
N ASP A 201 -2.89 -7.88 0.09
CA ASP A 201 -3.87 -8.28 -0.92
C ASP A 201 -3.33 -8.21 -2.36
N ILE A 202 -2.08 -7.78 -2.55
CA ILE A 202 -1.50 -7.55 -3.86
C ILE A 202 -0.82 -8.82 -4.37
N GLN A 203 -1.10 -9.17 -5.64
CA GLN A 203 -0.45 -10.24 -6.39
C GLN A 203 0.81 -9.73 -7.10
N SER A 204 0.71 -8.57 -7.75
CA SER A 204 1.81 -7.94 -8.46
C SER A 204 1.59 -6.44 -8.66
N ILE A 205 2.69 -5.72 -8.82
CA ILE A 205 2.71 -4.31 -9.22
C ILE A 205 3.61 -4.20 -10.44
N GLU A 206 3.08 -3.70 -11.54
CA GLU A 206 3.81 -3.40 -12.75
C GLU A 206 3.90 -1.88 -12.95
N VAL A 207 5.10 -1.38 -13.23
CA VAL A 207 5.36 0.05 -13.48
C VAL A 207 5.69 0.26 -14.95
N LEU A 208 4.79 0.94 -15.66
CA LEU A 208 4.93 1.33 -17.07
C LEU A 208 5.63 2.68 -17.12
N LYS A 209 6.90 2.68 -17.54
CA LYS A 209 7.77 3.85 -17.45
C LYS A 209 7.94 4.62 -18.75
N ASP A 210 7.52 4.06 -19.86
CA ASP A 210 7.68 4.66 -21.18
C ASP A 210 6.34 4.93 -21.87
N ALA A 211 6.37 5.79 -22.88
CA ALA A 211 5.18 6.17 -23.62
C ALA A 211 4.58 5.00 -24.40
N ALA A 212 5.40 4.03 -24.85
CA ALA A 212 4.90 2.89 -25.63
C ALA A 212 4.01 2.00 -24.76
N SER A 213 4.45 1.65 -23.55
CA SER A 213 3.66 0.84 -22.61
C SER A 213 2.44 1.58 -22.08
N ALA A 214 2.55 2.90 -21.88
CA ALA A 214 1.53 3.73 -21.26
C ALA A 214 0.46 4.26 -22.26
N ALA A 215 0.76 4.30 -23.58
CA ALA A 215 -0.10 4.90 -24.61
C ALA A 215 -1.53 4.34 -24.64
N ILE A 216 -1.73 3.07 -24.29
CA ILE A 216 -3.04 2.43 -24.25
C ILE A 216 -3.98 3.09 -23.22
N TYR A 217 -3.43 3.83 -22.22
CA TYR A 217 -4.18 4.57 -21.20
C TYR A 217 -4.37 6.06 -21.53
N GLY A 218 -3.85 6.51 -22.68
CA GLY A 218 -4.06 7.85 -23.23
C GLY A 218 -3.35 8.97 -22.46
N SER A 219 -3.93 10.17 -22.48
CA SER A 219 -3.34 11.39 -21.91
C SER A 219 -3.06 11.32 -20.41
N ARG A 220 -3.84 10.55 -19.66
CA ARG A 220 -3.67 10.41 -18.20
C ARG A 220 -2.40 9.66 -17.81
N ALA A 221 -1.81 8.92 -18.76
CA ALA A 221 -0.61 8.13 -18.55
C ALA A 221 0.71 8.90 -18.82
N ALA A 222 0.64 10.22 -19.03
CA ALA A 222 1.81 11.04 -19.36
C ALA A 222 2.92 10.99 -18.30
N ASN A 223 2.56 10.81 -17.04
CA ASN A 223 3.51 10.70 -15.91
C ASN A 223 3.86 9.25 -15.55
N GLY A 224 3.54 8.29 -16.43
CA GLY A 224 3.67 6.86 -16.20
C GLY A 224 2.46 6.23 -15.54
N VAL A 225 2.46 4.89 -15.48
CA VAL A 225 1.33 4.12 -14.95
C VAL A 225 1.83 3.07 -13.96
N ILE A 226 1.12 2.90 -12.87
CA ILE A 226 1.33 1.84 -11.88
C ILE A 226 0.10 0.93 -11.92
N LEU A 227 0.30 -0.28 -12.44
CA LEU A 227 -0.72 -1.32 -12.47
C LEU A 227 -0.61 -2.15 -11.20
N VAL A 228 -1.70 -2.29 -10.48
CA VAL A 228 -1.79 -3.13 -9.30
C VAL A 228 -2.79 -4.24 -9.58
N THR A 229 -2.30 -5.47 -9.52
CA THR A 229 -3.14 -6.66 -9.63
C THR A 229 -3.30 -7.25 -8.24
N THR A 230 -4.54 -7.48 -7.81
CA THR A 230 -4.81 -8.05 -6.50
C THR A 230 -4.89 -9.57 -6.54
N LYS A 231 -4.69 -10.21 -5.38
CA LYS A 231 -4.76 -11.68 -5.23
C LYS A 231 -6.13 -12.18 -5.66
N SER A 232 -6.14 -13.30 -6.38
CA SER A 232 -7.33 -14.00 -6.85
C SER A 232 -7.28 -15.47 -6.42
N GLY A 233 -8.43 -16.15 -6.44
CA GLY A 233 -8.49 -17.57 -6.14
C GLY A 233 -7.79 -18.41 -7.21
N LYS A 234 -7.17 -19.51 -6.79
CA LYS A 234 -6.57 -20.51 -7.67
C LYS A 234 -7.36 -21.82 -7.54
N LYS A 235 -7.36 -22.64 -8.61
CA LYS A 235 -7.93 -23.98 -8.57
C LYS A 235 -7.18 -24.82 -7.52
N GLY A 236 -7.90 -25.44 -6.60
CA GLY A 236 -7.34 -26.24 -5.51
C GLY A 236 -8.22 -26.22 -4.28
N LYS A 237 -7.76 -26.92 -3.23
CA LYS A 237 -8.42 -26.91 -1.91
C LYS A 237 -8.41 -25.49 -1.33
N ALA A 238 -9.39 -25.20 -0.47
CA ALA A 238 -9.40 -23.95 0.27
C ALA A 238 -8.15 -23.83 1.15
N VAL A 239 -7.47 -22.68 1.05
CA VAL A 239 -6.31 -22.33 1.87
C VAL A 239 -6.69 -21.12 2.71
N VAL A 240 -6.48 -21.20 4.01
CA VAL A 240 -6.68 -20.10 4.96
C VAL A 240 -5.32 -19.63 5.41
N ASN A 241 -5.08 -18.33 5.29
CA ASN A 241 -3.87 -17.68 5.79
C ASN A 241 -4.25 -16.64 6.84
N TYR A 242 -3.43 -16.53 7.87
CA TYR A 242 -3.50 -15.47 8.84
C TYR A 242 -2.11 -14.94 9.13
N ASP A 243 -1.93 -13.65 8.92
CA ASP A 243 -0.68 -12.93 9.14
C ASP A 243 -0.89 -11.90 10.23
N PHE A 244 0.02 -11.85 11.18
CA PHE A 244 0.04 -10.90 12.26
C PHE A 244 1.43 -10.28 12.38
N SER A 245 1.48 -8.97 12.50
CA SER A 245 2.71 -8.26 12.82
C SER A 245 2.46 -7.18 13.86
N ILE A 246 3.41 -7.02 14.78
CA ILE A 246 3.47 -5.95 15.75
C ILE A 246 4.88 -5.36 15.76
N GLY A 247 4.96 -4.05 15.90
CA GLY A 247 6.21 -3.33 15.95
C GLY A 247 6.09 -2.04 16.74
N TRP A 248 7.22 -1.39 16.95
CA TRP A 248 7.31 -0.12 17.64
C TRP A 248 8.09 0.85 16.77
N GLN A 249 7.58 2.06 16.64
CA GLN A 249 8.18 3.12 15.86
C GLN A 249 8.82 4.16 16.79
N ASN A 250 9.99 4.63 16.38
CA ASN A 250 10.71 5.67 17.10
C ASN A 250 11.22 6.72 16.09
N PRO A 251 11.36 7.98 16.47
CA PRO A 251 12.07 8.95 15.64
C PRO A 251 13.52 8.48 15.47
N TRP A 252 13.93 8.22 14.22
CA TRP A 252 15.28 7.73 13.94
C TRP A 252 16.35 8.77 14.24
N ARG A 253 15.97 10.07 14.27
CA ARG A 253 16.84 11.20 14.61
C ARG A 253 16.02 12.37 15.13
N LYS A 254 16.45 12.96 16.23
CA LYS A 254 16.00 14.26 16.75
C LYS A 254 17.04 15.33 16.40
N MET A 255 16.62 16.57 16.27
CA MET A 255 17.56 17.68 16.08
C MET A 255 18.37 17.92 17.35
N SER A 256 19.66 18.20 17.20
CA SER A 256 20.47 18.65 18.33
C SER A 256 20.14 20.12 18.62
N VAL A 257 19.69 20.36 19.84
CA VAL A 257 19.34 21.69 20.34
C VAL A 257 20.18 22.01 21.57
N LEU A 258 20.30 23.28 21.92
CA LEU A 258 20.98 23.74 23.11
C LEU A 258 20.19 23.34 24.36
N ASN A 259 20.89 23.09 25.47
CA ASN A 259 20.29 23.06 26.78
C ASN A 259 20.13 24.49 27.34
N ALA A 260 19.45 24.65 28.51
CA ALA A 260 19.16 25.97 29.04
C ALA A 260 20.43 26.80 29.35
N ALA A 261 21.45 26.19 29.94
CA ALA A 261 22.69 26.87 30.25
C ALA A 261 23.45 27.32 28.99
N GLU A 262 23.50 26.48 27.98
CA GLU A 262 24.09 26.82 26.67
C GLU A 262 23.30 27.92 25.96
N TYR A 263 21.99 27.86 25.99
CA TYR A 263 21.09 28.85 25.40
C TYR A 263 21.29 30.22 26.06
N GLU A 264 21.23 30.31 27.39
CA GLU A 264 21.41 31.54 28.14
C GLU A 264 22.81 32.15 27.91
N THR A 265 23.84 31.30 27.82
CA THR A 265 25.21 31.73 27.52
C THR A 265 25.28 32.39 26.14
N ILE A 266 24.71 31.76 25.12
CA ILE A 266 24.75 32.30 23.74
C ILE A 266 23.89 33.56 23.62
N MET A 267 22.73 33.59 24.31
CA MET A 267 21.88 34.79 24.31
C MET A 267 22.58 35.98 24.98
N ASN A 268 23.23 35.77 26.13
CA ASN A 268 24.04 36.82 26.74
C ASN A 268 25.16 37.33 25.82
N GLU A 269 25.87 36.44 25.13
CA GLU A 269 26.88 36.81 24.15
C GLU A 269 26.28 37.64 22.99
N ALA A 270 25.08 37.24 22.50
CA ALA A 270 24.40 37.98 21.45
C ALA A 270 24.00 39.40 21.90
N TYR A 271 23.52 39.58 23.12
CA TYR A 271 23.15 40.87 23.69
C TYR A 271 24.40 41.76 23.88
N VAL A 272 25.48 41.22 24.43
CA VAL A 272 26.73 41.94 24.60
C VAL A 272 27.30 42.37 23.24
N ASN A 273 27.28 41.51 22.24
CA ASN A 273 27.71 41.84 20.88
C ASN A 273 26.84 42.90 20.20
N ALA A 274 25.59 43.03 20.61
CA ALA A 274 24.66 44.09 20.19
C ALA A 274 24.84 45.40 20.99
N GLY A 275 25.75 45.44 21.97
CA GLY A 275 26.00 46.60 22.82
C GLY A 275 24.98 46.76 23.95
N MET A 276 24.30 45.68 24.32
CA MET A 276 23.34 45.64 25.42
C MET A 276 23.90 44.86 26.61
N ASP A 277 23.31 45.01 27.77
CA ASP A 277 23.68 44.22 28.95
C ASP A 277 23.22 42.78 28.82
N PRO A 278 23.89 41.80 29.43
CA PRO A 278 23.44 40.43 29.54
C PRO A 278 22.03 40.35 30.15
N ILE A 279 21.18 39.45 29.63
CA ILE A 279 19.80 39.28 30.13
C ILE A 279 19.66 38.19 31.21
N TYR A 280 20.66 37.31 31.30
CA TYR A 280 20.73 36.26 32.30
C TYR A 280 21.91 36.47 33.25
N ASP A 281 21.65 36.50 34.58
CA ASP A 281 22.71 36.79 35.56
C ASP A 281 23.76 35.69 35.64
N ASP A 282 23.34 34.42 35.64
CA ASP A 282 24.24 33.27 35.82
C ASP A 282 23.74 32.04 35.04
N PRO A 283 24.06 31.93 33.75
CA PRO A 283 23.66 30.81 32.90
C PRO A 283 24.02 29.42 33.43
N SER A 284 25.07 29.33 34.28
CA SER A 284 25.51 28.05 34.84
C SER A 284 24.45 27.43 35.80
N LYS A 285 23.55 28.23 36.32
CA LYS A 285 22.45 27.79 37.21
C LYS A 285 21.20 27.31 36.43
N ALA A 286 21.07 27.61 35.16
CA ALA A 286 19.89 27.22 34.38
C ALA A 286 19.77 25.71 34.18
N GLY A 287 20.89 24.97 34.31
CA GLY A 287 20.88 23.52 34.20
C GLY A 287 20.58 23.03 32.78
N VAL A 288 19.90 21.90 32.65
CA VAL A 288 19.55 21.30 31.37
C VAL A 288 18.30 21.98 30.78
N GLY A 289 17.36 22.40 31.61
CA GLY A 289 16.08 22.94 31.15
C GLY A 289 15.18 21.94 30.46
N THR A 290 14.26 22.42 29.62
CA THR A 290 13.24 21.64 28.92
C THR A 290 13.73 21.21 27.53
N ASN A 291 13.76 19.90 27.28
CA ASN A 291 13.92 19.39 25.93
C ASN A 291 12.55 19.23 25.26
N TRP A 292 12.10 20.25 24.59
CA TRP A 292 10.77 20.33 23.98
C TRP A 292 10.48 19.24 22.96
N GLN A 293 11.50 18.69 22.29
CA GLN A 293 11.32 17.56 21.40
C GLN A 293 10.90 16.31 22.18
N ASN A 294 11.49 16.08 23.39
CA ASN A 294 11.11 14.93 24.22
C ASN A 294 9.68 15.04 24.76
N GLU A 295 9.18 16.26 24.96
CA GLU A 295 7.82 16.50 25.46
C GLU A 295 6.73 16.17 24.43
N ILE A 296 7.03 16.21 23.13
CA ILE A 296 6.05 15.94 22.09
C ILE A 296 6.26 14.61 21.37
N TYR A 297 7.48 14.04 21.42
CA TYR A 297 7.75 12.76 20.76
C TYR A 297 7.26 11.59 21.63
N ASN A 298 6.55 10.68 20.98
CA ASN A 298 6.12 9.41 21.53
C ASN A 298 7.16 8.33 21.16
N GLU A 299 7.88 7.84 22.15
CA GLU A 299 8.82 6.73 21.96
C GLU A 299 8.07 5.40 22.03
N ASN A 300 8.51 4.45 21.18
CA ASN A 300 7.89 3.13 21.05
C ASN A 300 6.41 3.18 20.64
N ALA A 301 6.06 4.10 19.73
CA ALA A 301 4.71 4.18 19.17
C ALA A 301 4.33 2.84 18.52
N PRO A 302 3.26 2.16 18.97
CA PRO A 302 2.91 0.84 18.48
C PRO A 302 2.34 0.89 17.06
N ILE A 303 2.65 -0.16 16.30
CA ILE A 303 2.03 -0.47 15.02
C ILE A 303 1.63 -1.93 15.02
N MET A 304 0.38 -2.22 14.67
CA MET A 304 -0.17 -3.56 14.67
C MET A 304 -0.94 -3.81 13.37
N ASN A 305 -0.68 -4.94 12.72
CA ASN A 305 -1.37 -5.34 11.51
C ASN A 305 -1.87 -6.78 11.62
N HIS A 306 -3.14 -7.00 11.26
CA HIS A 306 -3.78 -8.31 11.15
C HIS A 306 -4.32 -8.49 9.74
N GLN A 307 -4.06 -9.64 9.15
CA GLN A 307 -4.60 -10.03 7.85
C GLN A 307 -5.08 -11.47 7.90
N ALA A 308 -6.34 -11.68 7.59
CA ALA A 308 -6.91 -13.00 7.41
C ALA A 308 -7.38 -13.15 5.96
N SER A 309 -7.11 -14.28 5.32
CA SER A 309 -7.58 -14.54 3.98
C SER A 309 -7.96 -16.00 3.76
N ILE A 310 -8.90 -16.23 2.86
CA ILE A 310 -9.27 -17.55 2.37
C ILE A 310 -9.32 -17.53 0.85
N SER A 311 -8.67 -18.49 0.22
CA SER A 311 -8.67 -18.64 -1.23
C SER A 311 -8.89 -20.10 -1.61
N GLY A 312 -9.55 -20.33 -2.76
CA GLY A 312 -9.79 -21.67 -3.26
C GLY A 312 -10.48 -21.67 -4.60
N GLY A 313 -10.73 -22.84 -5.13
CA GLY A 313 -11.46 -22.97 -6.38
C GLY A 313 -11.59 -24.40 -6.87
N GLY A 314 -12.54 -24.61 -7.75
CA GLY A 314 -12.78 -25.87 -8.44
C GLY A 314 -12.75 -25.70 -9.96
N ASP A 315 -13.35 -26.65 -10.68
CA ASP A 315 -13.41 -26.60 -12.15
C ASP A 315 -14.27 -25.45 -12.67
N LYS A 316 -15.28 -25.03 -11.92
CA LYS A 316 -16.24 -24.01 -12.33
C LYS A 316 -15.91 -22.60 -11.86
N GLY A 317 -15.01 -22.44 -10.90
CA GLY A 317 -14.68 -21.09 -10.43
C GLY A 317 -13.69 -21.07 -9.29
N SER A 318 -13.21 -19.87 -8.99
CA SER A 318 -12.25 -19.61 -7.92
C SER A 318 -12.67 -18.35 -7.15
N TYR A 319 -12.25 -18.27 -5.90
CA TYR A 319 -12.56 -17.16 -5.01
C TYR A 319 -11.35 -16.81 -4.13
N PHE A 320 -11.30 -15.54 -3.77
CA PHE A 320 -10.40 -14.98 -2.75
C PHE A 320 -11.21 -14.02 -1.89
N LEU A 321 -11.12 -14.16 -0.58
CA LEU A 321 -11.70 -13.25 0.40
C LEU A 321 -10.63 -12.90 1.42
N SER A 322 -10.48 -11.62 1.75
CA SER A 322 -9.56 -11.17 2.80
C SER A 322 -10.18 -10.10 3.68
N PHE A 323 -9.72 -10.04 4.91
CA PHE A 323 -9.99 -8.99 5.89
C PHE A 323 -8.65 -8.53 6.49
N GLY A 324 -8.41 -7.22 6.51
CA GLY A 324 -7.23 -6.59 7.09
C GLY A 324 -7.60 -5.53 8.12
N TYR A 325 -6.80 -5.43 9.17
CA TYR A 325 -6.85 -4.39 10.18
C TYR A 325 -5.45 -3.88 10.46
N LEU A 326 -5.23 -2.58 10.28
CA LEU A 326 -4.01 -1.86 10.63
C LEU A 326 -4.34 -0.80 11.68
N ASP A 327 -3.56 -0.77 12.76
CA ASP A 327 -3.58 0.27 13.80
C ASP A 327 -2.15 0.80 13.97
N GLN A 328 -1.96 2.11 13.79
CA GLN A 328 -0.66 2.76 13.83
C GLN A 328 -0.76 4.06 14.62
N GLU A 329 -0.02 4.14 15.73
CA GLU A 329 0.16 5.37 16.48
C GLU A 329 1.24 6.28 15.90
N GLY A 330 1.07 7.58 16.04
CA GLY A 330 2.07 8.56 15.65
C GLY A 330 3.23 8.67 16.63
N ILE A 331 4.41 8.92 16.10
CA ILE A 331 5.62 9.22 16.87
C ILE A 331 5.62 10.65 17.45
N VAL A 332 4.61 11.47 17.14
CA VAL A 332 4.39 12.79 17.69
C VAL A 332 2.96 12.88 18.18
N GLY A 333 2.75 13.30 19.44
CA GLY A 333 1.44 13.47 20.03
C GLY A 333 0.70 12.21 20.42
N GLY A 334 1.26 11.03 20.13
CA GLY A 334 0.68 9.74 20.49
C GLY A 334 -0.72 9.50 19.89
N LYS A 335 -1.42 8.51 20.43
CA LYS A 335 -2.73 8.04 19.94
C LYS A 335 -3.84 9.09 19.95
N ASP A 336 -3.80 10.01 20.89
CA ASP A 336 -4.86 10.99 21.02
C ASP A 336 -4.80 12.09 19.96
N LYS A 337 -3.62 12.38 19.43
CA LYS A 337 -3.37 13.45 18.46
C LYS A 337 -2.93 12.95 17.08
N SER A 338 -2.33 11.76 17.00
CA SER A 338 -1.86 11.17 15.76
C SER A 338 -2.09 9.66 15.76
N ASP A 339 -3.11 9.22 15.04
CA ASP A 339 -3.57 7.83 15.02
C ASP A 339 -4.11 7.49 13.62
N TYR A 340 -3.93 6.26 13.18
CA TYR A 340 -4.40 5.79 11.88
C TYR A 340 -4.90 4.36 11.99
N LYS A 341 -6.16 4.16 11.67
CA LYS A 341 -6.79 2.83 11.61
C LYS A 341 -7.34 2.57 10.22
N ARG A 342 -7.00 1.42 9.67
CA ARG A 342 -7.53 0.97 8.38
C ARG A 342 -8.15 -0.42 8.51
N TYR A 343 -9.41 -0.51 8.14
CA TYR A 343 -10.16 -1.75 7.98
C TYR A 343 -10.33 -2.01 6.49
N SER A 344 -9.94 -3.16 6.00
CA SER A 344 -10.05 -3.52 4.58
C SER A 344 -10.75 -4.85 4.41
N LEU A 345 -11.64 -4.93 3.42
CA LEU A 345 -12.32 -6.14 3.00
C LEU A 345 -12.16 -6.26 1.49
N ARG A 346 -11.73 -7.45 1.02
CA ARG A 346 -11.61 -7.72 -0.42
C ARG A 346 -12.27 -9.05 -0.77
N PHE A 347 -12.98 -9.05 -1.90
CA PHE A 347 -13.59 -10.24 -2.47
C PHE A 347 -13.38 -10.28 -3.98
N ASN A 348 -12.64 -11.29 -4.46
CA ASN A 348 -12.43 -11.54 -5.87
C ASN A 348 -12.97 -12.93 -6.22
N ASN A 349 -13.73 -13.01 -7.30
CA ASN A 349 -14.37 -14.23 -7.73
C ASN A 349 -14.32 -14.33 -9.25
N THR A 350 -14.17 -15.54 -9.77
CA THR A 350 -14.33 -15.87 -11.19
C THR A 350 -15.15 -17.14 -11.30
N TYR A 351 -16.15 -17.17 -12.18
CA TYR A 351 -17.01 -18.29 -12.41
C TYR A 351 -17.15 -18.61 -13.90
N ASN A 352 -16.91 -19.87 -14.27
CA ASN A 352 -17.10 -20.38 -15.64
C ASN A 352 -18.56 -20.80 -15.79
N VAL A 353 -19.34 -19.99 -16.49
CA VAL A 353 -20.77 -20.25 -16.74
C VAL A 353 -20.92 -21.47 -17.64
N PHE A 354 -20.17 -21.49 -18.73
CA PHE A 354 -20.01 -22.66 -19.58
C PHE A 354 -18.65 -22.66 -20.29
N GLU A 355 -18.19 -23.85 -20.66
CA GLU A 355 -17.01 -24.08 -21.49
C GLU A 355 -17.26 -25.27 -22.42
N ASN A 356 -17.21 -25.03 -23.73
CA ASN A 356 -17.27 -26.07 -24.77
C ASN A 356 -16.36 -25.73 -25.93
N LYS A 357 -15.11 -26.18 -25.83
CA LYS A 357 -14.07 -25.92 -26.83
C LYS A 357 -14.31 -26.58 -28.19
N ALA A 358 -15.25 -27.53 -28.27
CA ALA A 358 -15.62 -28.16 -29.54
C ALA A 358 -16.55 -27.30 -30.41
N ASN A 359 -17.23 -26.33 -29.80
CA ASN A 359 -18.09 -25.40 -30.55
C ASN A 359 -17.27 -24.47 -31.45
N LYS A 360 -17.80 -24.17 -32.62
CA LYS A 360 -17.22 -23.13 -33.49
C LYS A 360 -17.48 -21.72 -32.95
N PHE A 361 -18.65 -21.49 -32.35
CA PHE A 361 -19.09 -20.22 -31.81
C PHE A 361 -19.45 -20.35 -30.34
N PHE A 362 -19.22 -19.30 -29.56
CA PHE A 362 -19.52 -19.26 -28.11
C PHE A 362 -18.88 -20.41 -27.34
N ARG A 363 -17.56 -20.43 -27.32
CA ARG A 363 -16.75 -21.53 -26.78
C ARG A 363 -16.68 -21.55 -25.26
N SER A 364 -16.64 -20.37 -24.64
CA SER A 364 -16.68 -20.25 -23.18
C SER A 364 -17.25 -18.90 -22.76
N PHE A 365 -17.91 -18.89 -21.61
CA PHE A 365 -18.36 -17.66 -20.97
C PHE A 365 -17.97 -17.68 -19.52
N LYS A 366 -17.22 -16.65 -19.09
CA LYS A 366 -16.78 -16.43 -17.73
C LYS A 366 -17.35 -15.12 -17.21
N VAL A 367 -17.69 -15.10 -15.95
CA VAL A 367 -18.05 -13.88 -15.22
C VAL A 367 -17.16 -13.75 -14.00
N GLY A 368 -16.90 -12.53 -13.57
CA GLY A 368 -16.13 -12.32 -12.37
C GLY A 368 -16.41 -10.98 -11.71
N THR A 369 -15.98 -10.89 -10.47
CA THR A 369 -16.09 -9.69 -9.66
C THR A 369 -14.79 -9.46 -8.90
N ASN A 370 -14.38 -8.18 -8.82
CA ASN A 370 -13.31 -7.72 -7.95
C ASN A 370 -13.90 -6.61 -7.08
N LEU A 371 -14.04 -6.84 -5.79
CA LEU A 371 -14.68 -5.90 -4.87
C LEU A 371 -13.73 -5.61 -3.71
N GLY A 372 -13.53 -4.34 -3.40
CA GLY A 372 -12.76 -3.88 -2.25
C GLY A 372 -13.52 -2.78 -1.51
N TYR A 373 -13.59 -2.89 -0.21
CA TYR A 373 -14.07 -1.85 0.69
C TYR A 373 -13.00 -1.55 1.73
N THR A 374 -12.77 -0.27 1.97
CA THR A 374 -11.82 0.17 3.00
C THR A 374 -12.42 1.32 3.79
N ARG A 375 -12.35 1.22 5.11
CA ARG A 375 -12.63 2.30 6.04
C ARG A 375 -11.34 2.73 6.71
N ILE A 376 -11.08 4.04 6.68
CA ILE A 376 -9.94 4.67 7.35
C ILE A 376 -10.50 5.67 8.38
N ILE A 377 -9.94 5.63 9.57
CA ILE A 377 -10.18 6.60 10.63
C ILE A 377 -8.81 7.12 11.05
N SER A 378 -8.62 8.42 11.02
CA SER A 378 -7.33 9.00 11.37
C SER A 378 -7.47 10.32 12.13
N LYS A 379 -6.45 10.58 12.94
CA LYS A 379 -6.15 11.87 13.55
C LYS A 379 -4.77 12.31 13.10
N GLY A 380 -4.54 13.61 13.00
CA GLY A 380 -3.24 14.11 12.58
C GLY A 380 -2.93 15.47 13.17
N ILE A 381 -1.66 15.79 13.18
CA ILE A 381 -1.13 17.10 13.58
C ILE A 381 -0.76 17.91 12.33
N SER A 382 -0.65 19.23 12.45
CA SER A 382 -0.10 20.07 11.38
C SER A 382 1.40 19.80 11.21
N GLU A 383 1.83 19.53 9.97
CA GLU A 383 3.20 19.08 9.67
C GLU A 383 4.07 20.15 9.03
N ASN A 384 3.48 21.00 8.22
CA ASN A 384 4.19 21.93 7.35
C ASN A 384 3.95 23.39 7.75
N ASP A 385 3.69 23.63 9.01
CA ASP A 385 3.57 24.98 9.52
C ASP A 385 4.95 25.48 9.98
N ASN A 386 5.52 26.38 9.21
CA ASN A 386 6.87 26.86 9.45
C ASN A 386 6.98 27.81 10.66
N PHE A 387 5.86 28.38 11.10
CA PHE A 387 5.89 29.44 12.11
C PHE A 387 5.19 29.05 13.42
N SER A 388 4.15 28.22 13.38
CA SER A 388 3.36 27.92 14.58
C SER A 388 3.04 26.44 14.77
N GLY A 389 3.66 25.55 14.01
CA GLY A 389 3.44 24.10 14.15
C GLY A 389 4.14 23.51 15.38
N PRO A 390 3.64 22.39 15.93
CA PRO A 390 4.21 21.79 17.13
C PRO A 390 5.64 21.32 16.94
N LEU A 391 6.02 20.84 15.76
CA LEU A 391 7.38 20.41 15.46
C LEU A 391 8.36 21.59 15.37
N ALA A 392 7.97 22.68 14.70
CA ALA A 392 8.76 23.88 14.59
C ALA A 392 8.95 24.52 15.97
N SER A 393 7.87 24.65 16.74
CA SER A 393 7.93 25.17 18.10
C SER A 393 8.81 24.33 19.02
N ALA A 394 8.78 23.00 18.92
CA ALA A 394 9.63 22.11 19.73
C ALA A 394 11.13 22.26 19.46
N VAL A 395 11.53 22.83 18.33
CA VAL A 395 12.93 23.11 18.04
C VAL A 395 13.31 24.54 18.40
N MET A 396 12.37 25.48 18.30
CA MET A 396 12.63 26.92 18.45
C MET A 396 12.30 27.48 19.84
N THR A 397 11.49 26.77 20.63
CA THR A 397 11.14 27.22 21.98
C THR A 397 12.37 27.22 22.89
N PRO A 398 12.63 28.33 23.62
CA PRO A 398 13.75 28.42 24.54
C PRO A 398 13.76 27.29 25.59
N PRO A 399 14.88 26.60 25.78
CA PRO A 399 14.96 25.47 26.72
C PRO A 399 14.95 25.88 28.20
N ASN A 400 15.12 27.15 28.54
CA ASN A 400 14.98 27.68 29.89
C ASN A 400 13.53 27.98 30.27
N GLU A 401 12.59 27.81 29.36
CA GLU A 401 11.16 27.88 29.62
C GLU A 401 10.63 26.52 30.10
N SER A 402 9.70 26.54 31.05
CA SER A 402 9.05 25.33 31.59
C SER A 402 7.77 25.00 30.81
N VAL A 403 7.37 23.71 30.78
CA VAL A 403 6.13 23.26 30.17
C VAL A 403 4.90 23.85 30.84
N TYR A 404 4.93 23.92 32.15
CA TYR A 404 3.84 24.43 32.98
C TYR A 404 4.27 25.66 33.76
N LEU A 405 3.32 26.50 34.12
CA LEU A 405 3.49 27.57 35.08
C LEU A 405 3.70 26.95 36.45
N GLU A 406 4.93 27.06 36.97
CA GLU A 406 5.34 26.40 38.22
C GLU A 406 4.87 27.17 39.45
N ASN A 407 4.11 26.51 40.32
CA ASN A 407 3.64 27.04 41.62
C ASN A 407 3.05 28.47 41.54
N PRO A 408 2.07 28.74 40.66
CA PRO A 408 1.60 30.09 40.42
C PRO A 408 1.01 30.72 41.69
N SER A 409 1.44 31.95 41.94
CA SER A 409 0.84 32.77 42.98
C SER A 409 -0.56 33.27 42.57
N ALA A 410 -1.32 33.81 43.51
CA ALA A 410 -2.60 34.44 43.17
C ALA A 410 -2.43 35.64 42.23
N GLU A 411 -1.27 36.30 42.27
CA GLU A 411 -0.90 37.42 41.40
C GLU A 411 -0.63 36.92 39.96
N ASP A 412 0.11 35.82 39.82
CA ASP A 412 0.38 35.16 38.53
C ASP A 412 -0.93 34.71 37.85
N LEU A 413 -1.83 34.09 38.62
CA LEU A 413 -3.14 33.68 38.11
C LEU A 413 -3.98 34.88 37.64
N ALA A 414 -3.99 35.96 38.42
CA ALA A 414 -4.70 37.19 38.01
C ALA A 414 -4.07 37.84 36.76
N TYR A 415 -2.74 37.76 36.64
CA TYR A 415 -2.03 38.22 35.44
C TYR A 415 -2.41 37.40 34.22
N TYR A 416 -2.45 36.06 34.31
CA TYR A 416 -2.83 35.17 33.21
C TYR A 416 -4.28 35.38 32.79
N GLU A 417 -5.22 35.50 33.75
CA GLU A 417 -6.63 35.75 33.45
C GLU A 417 -6.83 37.08 32.70
N LYS A 418 -6.05 38.09 33.03
CA LYS A 418 -6.13 39.41 32.43
C LYS A 418 -5.49 39.49 31.06
N ASN A 419 -4.27 38.93 30.92
CA ASN A 419 -3.43 39.14 29.75
C ASN A 419 -3.50 38.01 28.71
N TYR A 420 -3.84 36.78 29.13
CA TYR A 420 -3.91 35.60 28.30
C TYR A 420 -5.29 34.91 28.34
N PRO A 421 -6.38 35.63 27.99
CA PRO A 421 -7.72 35.08 28.08
C PRO A 421 -7.84 33.81 27.22
N GLY A 422 -8.18 32.69 27.82
CA GLY A 422 -8.20 31.38 27.14
C GLY A 422 -6.88 30.61 27.23
N TYR A 423 -5.99 30.94 28.16
CA TYR A 423 -4.79 30.15 28.41
C TYR A 423 -5.13 28.66 28.62
N VAL A 424 -4.27 27.77 28.12
CA VAL A 424 -4.55 26.33 28.04
C VAL A 424 -4.21 25.65 29.36
N LYS A 425 -5.05 24.70 29.77
CA LYS A 425 -4.85 23.81 30.92
C LYS A 425 -4.89 22.37 30.47
N ASP A 426 -4.22 21.50 31.22
CA ASP A 426 -4.41 20.07 31.08
C ASP A 426 -5.62 19.56 31.88
N ASP A 427 -5.88 18.25 31.80
CA ASP A 427 -7.00 17.59 32.48
C ASP A 427 -6.88 17.63 34.01
N GLU A 428 -5.68 17.87 34.55
CA GLU A 428 -5.39 18.02 35.98
C GLU A 428 -5.53 19.48 36.48
N GLY A 429 -5.79 20.40 35.51
CA GLY A 429 -5.94 21.82 35.79
C GLY A 429 -4.63 22.60 35.87
N ARG A 430 -3.47 21.97 35.55
CA ARG A 430 -2.19 22.66 35.48
C ARG A 430 -2.19 23.59 34.26
N ILE A 431 -1.66 24.79 34.45
CA ILE A 431 -1.61 25.82 33.40
C ILE A 431 -0.34 25.64 32.60
N TYR A 432 -0.47 25.52 31.27
CA TYR A 432 0.67 25.55 30.39
C TYR A 432 1.30 26.93 30.34
N ASN A 433 2.63 26.99 30.41
CA ASN A 433 3.36 28.25 30.30
C ASN A 433 3.15 28.91 28.95
N VAL A 434 2.74 30.18 28.93
CA VAL A 434 2.59 30.99 27.71
C VAL A 434 3.94 31.57 27.32
N ILE A 435 4.37 31.32 26.10
CA ILE A 435 5.66 31.76 25.58
C ILE A 435 5.43 32.91 24.60
N GLU A 436 5.84 34.09 24.98
CA GLU A 436 5.68 35.31 24.15
C GLU A 436 6.94 35.59 23.31
N ASN A 437 7.15 34.73 22.32
CA ASN A 437 8.27 34.88 21.38
C ASN A 437 7.79 34.75 19.93
N GLN A 438 7.19 35.83 19.40
CA GLN A 438 6.58 35.89 18.06
C GLN A 438 5.52 34.79 17.87
N GLU A 439 5.68 33.93 16.83
CA GLU A 439 4.77 32.82 16.56
C GLU A 439 5.18 31.52 17.28
N ILE A 440 6.29 31.53 18.01
CA ILE A 440 6.75 30.37 18.75
C ILE A 440 5.86 30.18 19.97
N VAL A 441 5.35 28.97 20.17
CA VAL A 441 4.43 28.64 21.23
C VAL A 441 4.92 27.45 22.04
N ASN A 442 4.38 27.26 23.21
CA ASN A 442 4.52 26.00 23.94
C ASN A 442 3.95 24.85 23.11
N PRO A 443 4.79 23.93 22.57
CA PRO A 443 4.31 22.90 21.67
C PRO A 443 3.39 21.88 22.36
N VAL A 444 3.54 21.67 23.66
CA VAL A 444 2.68 20.77 24.44
C VAL A 444 1.30 21.38 24.61
N ALA A 445 1.23 22.66 24.96
CA ALA A 445 -0.04 23.42 25.04
C ALA A 445 -0.75 23.41 23.67
N MET A 446 0.00 23.64 22.59
CA MET A 446 -0.55 23.59 21.25
C MET A 446 -1.16 22.24 20.91
N MET A 447 -0.51 21.15 21.28
CA MET A 447 -1.04 19.79 21.06
C MET A 447 -2.42 19.59 21.71
N GLN A 448 -2.72 20.26 22.84
CA GLN A 448 -4.04 20.17 23.46
C GLN A 448 -5.14 20.82 22.61
N THR A 449 -4.80 21.84 21.83
CA THR A 449 -5.77 22.55 20.98
C THR A 449 -6.03 21.87 19.63
N LEU A 450 -5.22 20.86 19.26
CA LEU A 450 -5.35 20.13 18.01
C LEU A 450 -6.40 19.02 18.12
N ASN A 451 -7.51 19.14 17.37
CA ASN A 451 -8.60 18.16 17.34
C ASN A 451 -9.05 17.97 15.90
N ASN A 452 -8.25 17.25 15.13
CA ASN A 452 -8.49 16.89 13.73
C ASN A 452 -8.92 15.42 13.66
N ASN A 453 -10.14 15.18 13.23
CA ASN A 453 -10.68 13.83 13.03
C ASN A 453 -11.06 13.66 11.56
N LYS A 454 -10.50 12.64 10.89
CA LYS A 454 -10.77 12.29 9.50
C LYS A 454 -11.34 10.89 9.42
N ASP A 455 -12.35 10.72 8.60
CA ASP A 455 -12.89 9.42 8.25
C ASP A 455 -13.03 9.29 6.73
N TRP A 456 -12.80 8.09 6.22
CA TRP A 456 -12.85 7.80 4.82
C TRP A 456 -13.38 6.39 4.57
N ASP A 457 -14.45 6.30 3.80
CA ASP A 457 -15.02 5.06 3.31
C ASP A 457 -14.81 4.99 1.79
N LYS A 458 -14.09 3.97 1.31
CA LYS A 458 -13.80 3.78 -0.10
C LYS A 458 -14.24 2.41 -0.57
N PHE A 459 -14.97 2.39 -1.68
CA PHE A 459 -15.39 1.20 -2.39
C PHE A 459 -14.84 1.23 -3.81
N VAL A 460 -14.02 0.25 -4.16
CA VAL A 460 -13.51 0.06 -5.53
C VAL A 460 -13.92 -1.33 -6.00
N GLY A 461 -14.60 -1.39 -7.12
CA GLY A 461 -15.06 -2.69 -7.58
C GLY A 461 -15.34 -2.75 -9.07
N SER A 462 -15.33 -3.96 -9.60
CA SER A 462 -15.68 -4.27 -10.97
C SER A 462 -16.48 -5.56 -11.07
N VAL A 463 -17.40 -5.57 -12.03
CA VAL A 463 -18.09 -6.79 -12.51
C VAL A 463 -17.78 -6.91 -13.98
N TRP A 464 -17.38 -8.10 -14.42
CA TRP A 464 -17.01 -8.32 -15.81
C TRP A 464 -17.53 -9.65 -16.34
N GLY A 465 -17.72 -9.68 -17.67
CA GLY A 465 -18.04 -10.87 -18.43
C GLY A 465 -17.06 -11.02 -19.60
N GLU A 466 -16.60 -12.25 -19.83
CA GLU A 466 -15.66 -12.61 -20.89
C GLU A 466 -16.22 -13.78 -21.68
N LEU A 467 -16.43 -13.56 -23.00
CA LEU A 467 -16.98 -14.51 -23.93
C LEU A 467 -15.93 -14.87 -25.01
N GLU A 468 -15.52 -16.11 -25.10
CA GLU A 468 -14.77 -16.62 -26.25
C GLU A 468 -15.74 -16.89 -27.39
N VAL A 469 -15.80 -15.94 -28.34
CA VAL A 469 -16.76 -15.96 -29.47
C VAL A 469 -16.38 -17.00 -30.52
N PHE A 470 -15.08 -17.03 -30.89
CA PHE A 470 -14.45 -18.03 -31.73
C PHE A 470 -13.14 -18.47 -31.09
N GLU A 471 -12.46 -19.41 -31.71
CA GLU A 471 -11.11 -19.76 -31.31
C GLU A 471 -10.21 -18.54 -31.36
N ASN A 472 -9.60 -18.23 -30.21
CA ASN A 472 -8.70 -17.09 -30.03
C ASN A 472 -9.33 -15.69 -30.17
N LEU A 473 -10.66 -15.57 -30.34
CA LEU A 473 -11.37 -14.29 -30.31
C LEU A 473 -12.20 -14.16 -29.05
N THR A 474 -11.79 -13.25 -28.18
CA THR A 474 -12.42 -13.02 -26.87
C THR A 474 -13.00 -11.61 -26.80
N PHE A 475 -14.27 -11.52 -26.46
CA PHE A 475 -14.95 -10.28 -26.11
C PHE A 475 -15.07 -10.20 -24.59
N LYS A 476 -14.64 -9.06 -24.00
CA LYS A 476 -14.79 -8.79 -22.58
C LYS A 476 -15.48 -7.45 -22.38
N THR A 477 -16.48 -7.43 -21.50
CA THR A 477 -17.13 -6.21 -21.02
C THR A 477 -16.94 -6.12 -19.51
N SER A 478 -16.67 -4.91 -19.00
CA SER A 478 -16.52 -4.64 -17.57
C SER A 478 -17.19 -3.33 -17.17
N LEU A 479 -17.89 -3.37 -16.05
CA LEU A 479 -18.41 -2.19 -15.38
C LEU A 479 -17.67 -2.06 -14.04
N SER A 480 -17.01 -0.93 -13.86
CA SER A 480 -16.18 -0.66 -12.69
C SER A 480 -16.59 0.63 -12.00
N THR A 481 -16.38 0.71 -10.70
CA THR A 481 -16.64 1.92 -9.92
C THR A 481 -15.51 2.17 -8.91
N ASP A 482 -15.18 3.45 -8.72
CA ASP A 482 -14.40 3.98 -7.60
C ASP A 482 -15.29 4.99 -6.88
N MET A 483 -15.73 4.64 -5.68
CA MET A 483 -16.64 5.45 -4.88
C MET A 483 -15.99 5.72 -3.52
N ALA A 484 -15.92 6.99 -3.15
CA ALA A 484 -15.37 7.42 -1.88
C ALA A 484 -16.29 8.43 -1.19
N PHE A 485 -16.40 8.28 0.11
CA PHE A 485 -17.01 9.24 1.02
C PHE A 485 -15.96 9.57 2.07
N TRP A 486 -15.62 10.85 2.21
CA TRP A 486 -14.63 11.25 3.20
C TRP A 486 -15.02 12.54 3.87
N GLY A 487 -14.71 12.61 5.14
CA GLY A 487 -15.02 13.74 5.98
C GLY A 487 -13.84 14.16 6.85
N GLU A 488 -13.94 15.38 7.32
CA GLU A 488 -12.99 15.95 8.26
C GLU A 488 -13.76 16.85 9.22
N ARG A 489 -13.50 16.68 10.52
CA ARG A 489 -14.01 17.54 11.56
C ARG A 489 -12.84 18.11 12.35
N ASN A 490 -12.66 19.41 12.25
CA ASN A 490 -11.66 20.17 12.97
C ASN A 490 -12.35 21.02 14.04
N TRP A 491 -11.95 20.83 15.29
CA TRP A 491 -12.42 21.67 16.39
C TRP A 491 -11.26 22.48 16.96
N PHE A 492 -11.49 23.77 17.11
CA PHE A 492 -10.58 24.75 17.67
C PHE A 492 -11.19 25.31 18.95
N PRO A 493 -10.77 24.89 20.14
CA PRO A 493 -11.22 25.46 21.39
C PRO A 493 -10.79 26.92 21.53
N VAL A 494 -11.44 27.68 22.41
CA VAL A 494 -10.90 28.97 22.85
C VAL A 494 -9.52 28.71 23.46
N SER A 495 -8.51 29.39 22.95
CA SER A 495 -7.14 29.18 23.38
C SER A 495 -6.25 30.40 23.16
N TYR A 496 -5.31 30.61 24.08
CA TYR A 496 -4.25 31.59 23.96
C TYR A 496 -2.91 30.86 24.10
N LEU A 497 -2.14 30.80 23.03
CA LEU A 497 -0.81 30.18 23.00
C LEU A 497 0.29 31.25 22.97
N CYS A 498 0.08 32.32 22.19
CA CYS A 498 0.83 33.58 22.21
C CYS A 498 -0.03 34.68 21.57
N TYR A 499 0.44 35.92 21.53
CA TYR A 499 -0.34 37.04 20.99
C TYR A 499 -0.72 36.86 19.49
N MET A 500 0.07 36.11 18.71
CA MET A 500 -0.18 35.83 17.30
C MET A 500 -1.00 34.54 17.08
N VAL A 501 -0.90 33.58 18.01
CA VAL A 501 -1.54 32.27 17.91
C VAL A 501 -2.58 32.12 19.01
N LYS A 502 -3.80 32.53 18.72
CA LYS A 502 -4.94 32.47 19.65
C LYS A 502 -6.24 32.22 18.91
N THR A 503 -7.18 31.61 19.58
CA THR A 503 -8.55 31.37 19.14
C THR A 503 -9.50 32.08 20.13
N GLU A 504 -10.00 33.23 19.73
CA GLU A 504 -10.86 34.07 20.62
C GLU A 504 -12.28 33.53 20.74
N LYS A 505 -12.79 32.86 19.70
CA LYS A 505 -14.08 32.15 19.69
C LYS A 505 -13.84 30.71 19.29
N SER A 506 -14.38 29.77 20.04
CA SER A 506 -14.35 28.37 19.64
C SER A 506 -14.96 28.20 18.24
N ARG A 507 -14.37 27.30 17.45
CA ARG A 507 -14.74 27.07 16.05
C ARG A 507 -14.76 25.59 15.75
N VAL A 508 -15.76 25.13 15.04
CA VAL A 508 -15.78 23.82 14.40
C VAL A 508 -15.93 23.97 12.89
N GLU A 509 -15.13 23.21 12.17
CA GLU A 509 -15.23 23.06 10.73
C GLU A 509 -15.53 21.61 10.42
N GLN A 510 -16.59 21.34 9.69
CA GLN A 510 -16.98 20.02 9.26
C GLN A 510 -17.11 19.98 7.75
N THR A 511 -16.32 19.12 7.11
CA THR A 511 -16.33 18.90 5.67
C THR A 511 -16.83 17.50 5.36
N MET A 512 -17.71 17.36 4.39
CA MET A 512 -18.17 16.09 3.84
C MET A 512 -18.00 16.09 2.33
N ASN A 513 -17.35 15.09 1.83
CA ASN A 513 -17.07 14.91 0.41
C ASN A 513 -17.61 13.57 -0.07
N ARG A 514 -18.02 13.54 -1.32
CA ARG A 514 -18.37 12.32 -2.04
C ARG A 514 -17.77 12.38 -3.43
N GLY A 515 -17.02 11.37 -3.81
CA GLY A 515 -16.54 11.12 -5.18
C GLY A 515 -17.13 9.84 -5.72
N MET A 516 -17.52 9.82 -6.98
CA MET A 516 -18.01 8.60 -7.66
C MET A 516 -17.53 8.59 -9.10
N LYS A 517 -16.77 7.60 -9.45
CA LYS A 517 -16.35 7.28 -10.81
C LYS A 517 -17.06 6.01 -11.27
N LEU A 518 -17.64 6.05 -12.45
CA LEU A 518 -18.15 4.88 -13.18
C LEU A 518 -17.36 4.72 -14.46
N LEU A 519 -16.94 3.51 -14.76
CA LEU A 519 -16.20 3.15 -15.96
C LEU A 519 -16.84 1.93 -16.59
N TRP A 520 -17.18 2.05 -17.87
CA TRP A 520 -17.64 0.93 -18.70
C TRP A 520 -16.66 0.72 -19.85
N GLU A 521 -16.10 -0.48 -19.92
CA GLU A 521 -15.12 -0.86 -20.93
C GLU A 521 -15.55 -2.10 -21.68
N ASN A 522 -15.27 -2.10 -22.98
CA ASN A 522 -15.47 -3.24 -23.86
C ASN A 522 -14.21 -3.47 -24.66
N THR A 523 -13.75 -4.70 -24.70
CA THR A 523 -12.56 -5.09 -25.45
C THR A 523 -12.81 -6.32 -26.30
N LEU A 524 -12.24 -6.33 -27.49
CA LEU A 524 -12.21 -7.46 -28.41
C LEU A 524 -10.75 -7.82 -28.65
N ASN A 525 -10.35 -9.02 -28.29
CA ASN A 525 -8.97 -9.50 -28.36
C ASN A 525 -8.89 -10.72 -29.26
N TYR A 526 -8.06 -10.66 -30.31
CA TYR A 526 -7.80 -11.77 -31.22
C TYR A 526 -6.32 -12.12 -31.20
N LYS A 527 -5.99 -13.40 -30.99
CA LYS A 527 -4.61 -13.90 -30.98
C LYS A 527 -4.46 -15.02 -32.01
N ARG A 528 -3.39 -15.02 -32.76
CA ARG A 528 -3.11 -16.10 -33.73
C ARG A 528 -1.61 -16.28 -33.91
N SER A 529 -1.21 -17.55 -33.90
CA SER A 529 0.15 -17.99 -34.27
C SER A 529 0.08 -18.77 -35.58
N ILE A 530 0.95 -18.45 -36.51
CA ILE A 530 1.10 -19.14 -37.80
C ILE A 530 2.60 -19.35 -37.97
N ASP A 531 3.06 -20.58 -37.84
CA ASP A 531 4.47 -20.96 -37.81
C ASP A 531 5.25 -20.11 -36.79
N LYS A 532 6.17 -19.26 -37.24
CA LYS A 532 6.96 -18.33 -36.43
C LYS A 532 6.34 -16.95 -36.23
N HIS A 533 5.20 -16.67 -36.89
CA HIS A 533 4.50 -15.39 -36.83
C HIS A 533 3.43 -15.42 -35.74
N ASN A 534 3.53 -14.51 -34.76
CA ASN A 534 2.54 -14.36 -33.70
C ASN A 534 1.90 -12.97 -33.79
N PHE A 535 0.57 -12.94 -33.82
CA PHE A 535 -0.22 -11.72 -33.88
C PHE A 535 -1.17 -11.65 -32.70
N ALA A 536 -1.29 -10.46 -32.09
CA ALA A 536 -2.35 -10.15 -31.17
C ALA A 536 -2.94 -8.77 -31.51
N VAL A 537 -4.24 -8.73 -31.73
CA VAL A 537 -4.98 -7.50 -32.05
C VAL A 537 -5.97 -7.25 -30.92
N LEU A 538 -5.93 -6.06 -30.34
CA LEU A 538 -6.87 -5.57 -29.35
C LEU A 538 -7.60 -4.36 -29.92
N LEU A 539 -8.93 -4.37 -29.85
CA LEU A 539 -9.78 -3.19 -30.06
C LEU A 539 -10.59 -2.94 -28.80
N GLY A 540 -10.77 -1.68 -28.44
CA GLY A 540 -11.48 -1.36 -27.20
C GLY A 540 -12.21 -0.02 -27.23
N THR A 541 -13.23 0.07 -26.39
CA THR A 541 -13.95 1.30 -26.05
C THR A 541 -14.02 1.48 -24.55
N SER A 542 -13.96 2.71 -24.10
CA SER A 542 -14.05 3.08 -22.69
C SER A 542 -14.94 4.31 -22.53
N MET A 543 -15.87 4.25 -21.58
CA MET A 543 -16.74 5.37 -21.19
C MET A 543 -16.63 5.58 -19.70
N GLU A 544 -16.26 6.80 -19.30
CA GLU A 544 -16.04 7.18 -17.92
C GLU A 544 -16.87 8.40 -17.56
N ARG A 545 -17.43 8.35 -16.36
CA ARG A 545 -18.08 9.50 -15.71
C ARG A 545 -17.57 9.62 -14.29
N TYR A 546 -17.16 10.82 -13.91
CA TYR A 546 -16.79 11.19 -12.56
C TYR A 546 -17.65 12.32 -12.04
N ASP A 547 -18.19 12.15 -10.84
CA ASP A 547 -18.97 13.15 -10.10
C ASP A 547 -18.32 13.33 -8.73
N SER A 548 -18.09 14.58 -8.32
CA SER A 548 -17.66 14.93 -6.96
C SER A 548 -18.53 16.02 -6.37
N LYS A 549 -18.80 15.91 -5.08
CA LYS A 549 -19.57 16.90 -4.31
C LYS A 549 -18.88 17.15 -2.99
N LYS A 550 -18.86 18.41 -2.58
CA LYS A 550 -18.32 18.87 -1.30
C LYS A 550 -19.34 19.76 -0.60
N VAL A 551 -19.49 19.57 0.71
CA VAL A 551 -20.17 20.49 1.61
C VAL A 551 -19.26 20.74 2.80
N LYS A 552 -19.06 22.00 3.18
CA LYS A 552 -18.35 22.41 4.39
C LYS A 552 -19.26 23.33 5.20
N GLY A 553 -19.38 23.02 6.49
CA GLY A 553 -19.99 23.88 7.48
C GLY A 553 -18.94 24.40 8.45
N THR A 554 -19.06 25.66 8.85
CA THR A 554 -18.26 26.28 9.88
C THR A 554 -19.18 26.93 10.88
N ALA A 555 -19.00 26.64 12.18
CA ALA A 555 -19.71 27.29 13.27
C ALA A 555 -18.73 27.85 14.28
N LEU A 556 -18.96 29.07 14.72
CA LEU A 556 -18.18 29.78 15.73
C LEU A 556 -18.97 29.85 17.05
N ASN A 557 -18.27 30.13 18.13
CA ASN A 557 -18.84 30.38 19.45
C ASN A 557 -19.75 29.24 19.92
N LEU A 558 -19.14 28.05 20.07
CA LEU A 558 -19.86 26.84 20.47
C LEU A 558 -20.29 26.91 21.94
N ARG A 559 -21.39 26.21 22.27
CA ARG A 559 -21.96 26.17 23.63
C ARG A 559 -21.14 25.29 24.59
N ALA A 560 -20.30 24.42 24.08
CA ALA A 560 -19.46 23.53 24.87
C ALA A 560 -18.02 23.56 24.39
N GLU A 561 -17.10 23.39 25.32
CA GLU A 561 -15.65 23.32 25.10
C GLU A 561 -15.18 21.87 25.16
N ASP A 562 -15.93 20.96 24.54
CA ASP A 562 -15.67 19.52 24.55
C ASP A 562 -15.70 19.00 23.10
N ASP A 563 -14.63 18.31 22.69
CA ASP A 563 -14.50 17.76 21.34
C ASP A 563 -15.69 16.87 20.94
N HIS A 564 -16.22 16.08 21.86
CA HIS A 564 -17.36 15.19 21.56
C HIS A 564 -18.66 15.93 21.27
N LYS A 565 -18.78 17.18 21.73
CA LYS A 565 -19.95 18.06 21.52
C LYS A 565 -19.70 19.16 20.51
N ALA A 566 -18.51 19.24 19.92
CA ALA A 566 -18.14 20.27 18.95
C ALA A 566 -18.68 19.92 17.56
N TRP A 567 -19.97 20.17 17.33
CA TRP A 567 -20.66 19.99 16.07
C TRP A 567 -21.20 21.30 15.53
N ILE A 568 -21.42 21.40 14.22
CA ILE A 568 -21.85 22.64 13.55
C ILE A 568 -23.23 23.15 14.00
N ASP A 569 -24.07 22.29 14.55
CA ASP A 569 -25.39 22.65 15.12
C ASP A 569 -25.31 23.08 16.58
N PHE A 570 -24.15 22.93 17.24
CA PHE A 570 -23.99 23.22 18.66
C PHE A 570 -23.42 24.62 18.93
N THR A 571 -23.70 25.57 18.04
CA THR A 571 -23.28 26.96 18.18
C THR A 571 -24.20 27.74 19.12
N ASN A 572 -23.69 28.83 19.68
CA ASN A 572 -24.48 29.81 20.39
C ASN A 572 -25.19 30.74 19.38
N SER A 573 -26.37 30.37 18.94
CA SER A 573 -27.09 30.91 17.77
C SER A 573 -27.50 32.39 17.83
N ALA A 574 -27.01 33.18 18.81
CA ALA A 574 -27.33 34.58 18.93
C ALA A 574 -26.77 35.48 17.80
N SER A 575 -25.82 34.99 17.01
CA SER A 575 -25.18 35.72 15.92
C SER A 575 -25.28 34.96 14.60
N PRO A 576 -26.14 35.34 13.66
CA PRO A 576 -26.23 34.71 12.35
C PRO A 576 -24.90 34.70 11.57
N GLY A 577 -23.99 35.66 11.87
CA GLY A 577 -22.65 35.72 11.28
C GLY A 577 -21.68 34.65 11.78
N ASP A 578 -22.02 33.87 12.81
CA ASP A 578 -21.18 32.82 13.37
C ASP A 578 -21.38 31.46 12.66
N GLN A 579 -22.17 31.39 11.62
CA GLN A 579 -22.39 30.18 10.81
C GLN A 579 -22.11 30.46 9.34
N HIS A 580 -21.26 29.61 8.75
CA HIS A 580 -20.94 29.68 7.33
C HIS A 580 -21.08 28.29 6.70
N SER A 581 -21.56 28.29 5.45
CA SER A 581 -21.59 27.07 4.66
C SER A 581 -21.03 27.35 3.27
N GLU A 582 -20.26 26.40 2.75
CA GLU A 582 -19.76 26.42 1.39
C GLU A 582 -19.89 25.03 0.77
N GLY A 583 -19.88 24.97 -0.55
CA GLY A 583 -19.95 23.68 -1.22
C GLY A 583 -19.74 23.83 -2.71
N GLY A 584 -19.59 22.70 -3.37
CA GLY A 584 -19.39 22.66 -4.79
C GLY A 584 -19.62 21.27 -5.36
N ALA A 585 -19.74 21.21 -6.67
CA ALA A 585 -19.81 19.96 -7.41
C ALA A 585 -18.98 20.07 -8.68
N THR A 586 -18.29 19.00 -9.02
CA THR A 586 -17.59 18.85 -10.29
C THR A 586 -18.06 17.58 -10.98
N GLU A 587 -18.18 17.66 -12.30
CA GLU A 587 -18.51 16.51 -13.14
C GLU A 587 -17.59 16.53 -14.36
N HIS A 588 -17.00 15.40 -14.69
CA HIS A 588 -16.35 15.23 -15.98
C HIS A 588 -16.67 13.87 -16.61
N ARG A 589 -16.56 13.80 -17.92
CA ARG A 589 -16.81 12.60 -18.71
C ARG A 589 -15.71 12.41 -19.71
N MET A 590 -15.35 11.14 -19.91
CA MET A 590 -14.40 10.74 -20.95
C MET A 590 -14.99 9.61 -21.79
N ALA A 591 -14.69 9.63 -23.09
CA ALA A 591 -15.01 8.54 -23.99
C ALA A 591 -13.80 8.26 -24.89
N SER A 592 -13.45 6.99 -25.03
CA SER A 592 -12.25 6.60 -25.74
C SER A 592 -12.50 5.42 -26.66
N VAL A 593 -11.79 5.41 -27.78
CA VAL A 593 -11.67 4.26 -28.70
C VAL A 593 -10.19 3.99 -28.89
N PHE A 594 -9.77 2.74 -28.78
CA PHE A 594 -8.36 2.38 -28.89
C PHE A 594 -8.15 1.05 -29.58
N GLY A 595 -6.97 0.90 -30.18
CA GLY A 595 -6.53 -0.33 -30.80
C GLY A 595 -5.04 -0.55 -30.58
N ARG A 596 -4.64 -1.81 -30.46
CA ARG A 596 -3.24 -2.24 -30.36
C ARG A 596 -3.00 -3.47 -31.23
N LEU A 597 -1.93 -3.45 -31.98
CA LEU A 597 -1.41 -4.59 -32.70
C LEU A 597 -0.04 -4.95 -32.14
N ASN A 598 0.09 -6.17 -31.66
CA ASN A 598 1.36 -6.78 -31.31
C ASN A 598 1.70 -7.84 -32.36
N TYR A 599 2.90 -7.77 -32.87
CA TYR A 599 3.45 -8.76 -33.80
C TYR A 599 4.83 -9.18 -33.32
N ASN A 600 5.11 -10.47 -33.33
CA ASN A 600 6.47 -10.98 -33.23
C ASN A 600 6.74 -12.10 -34.19
N TYR A 601 7.98 -12.15 -34.67
CA TYR A 601 8.51 -13.21 -35.52
C TYR A 601 9.58 -13.98 -34.73
N ASP A 602 9.30 -15.26 -34.47
CA ASP A 602 10.22 -16.20 -33.81
C ASP A 602 10.71 -15.72 -32.42
N GLU A 603 9.86 -14.93 -31.69
CA GLU A 603 10.19 -14.23 -30.45
C GLU A 603 11.47 -13.36 -30.57
N ARG A 604 11.95 -13.10 -31.76
CA ARG A 604 13.20 -12.38 -32.05
C ARG A 604 12.99 -10.95 -32.57
N TYR A 605 12.00 -10.73 -33.43
CA TYR A 605 11.65 -9.41 -33.92
C TYR A 605 10.25 -9.05 -33.48
N MET A 606 10.12 -7.92 -32.83
CA MET A 606 8.89 -7.48 -32.21
C MET A 606 8.48 -6.11 -32.71
N LEU A 607 7.17 -5.92 -32.91
CA LEU A 607 6.56 -4.66 -33.30
C LEU A 607 5.26 -4.48 -32.52
N GLU A 608 5.10 -3.32 -31.88
CA GLU A 608 3.83 -2.92 -31.28
C GLU A 608 3.38 -1.58 -31.86
N LEU A 609 2.12 -1.53 -32.27
CA LEU A 609 1.45 -0.33 -32.75
C LEU A 609 0.23 -0.07 -31.86
N THR A 610 0.14 1.11 -31.30
CA THR A 610 -1.02 1.53 -30.49
C THR A 610 -1.58 2.84 -31.05
N LEU A 611 -2.89 2.90 -31.19
CA LEU A 611 -3.61 4.13 -31.49
C LEU A 611 -4.78 4.27 -30.53
N ARG A 612 -4.86 5.42 -29.87
CA ARG A 612 -5.96 5.78 -29.00
C ARG A 612 -6.52 7.15 -29.36
N ARG A 613 -7.84 7.27 -29.34
CA ARG A 613 -8.56 8.53 -29.44
C ARG A 613 -9.34 8.75 -28.14
N ASP A 614 -9.04 9.84 -27.44
CA ASP A 614 -9.75 10.25 -26.22
C ASP A 614 -10.58 11.50 -26.47
N GLY A 615 -11.79 11.52 -25.92
CA GLY A 615 -12.65 12.69 -25.84
C GLY A 615 -12.90 13.04 -24.37
N SER A 616 -12.81 14.32 -24.01
CA SER A 616 -13.02 14.83 -22.66
C SER A 616 -13.98 16.01 -22.63
N SER A 617 -14.90 16.01 -21.64
CA SER A 617 -15.82 17.12 -21.41
C SER A 617 -15.14 18.38 -20.85
N ASN A 618 -13.88 18.28 -20.42
CA ASN A 618 -13.12 19.41 -19.86
C ASN A 618 -12.67 20.40 -20.96
N PHE A 619 -12.76 20.01 -22.23
CA PHE A 619 -12.38 20.84 -23.36
C PHE A 619 -13.59 21.34 -24.13
N GLY A 620 -13.47 22.52 -24.74
CA GLY A 620 -14.52 23.12 -25.58
C GLY A 620 -14.88 22.23 -26.79
N ARG A 621 -16.10 22.39 -27.32
CA ARG A 621 -16.71 21.52 -28.33
C ARG A 621 -15.80 21.17 -29.53
N ASN A 622 -14.95 22.10 -29.96
CA ASN A 622 -14.09 21.90 -31.13
C ASN A 622 -12.76 21.19 -30.83
N ASN A 623 -12.39 21.05 -29.54
CA ASN A 623 -11.09 20.52 -29.10
C ASN A 623 -11.24 19.36 -28.09
N GLN A 624 -12.39 18.71 -28.07
CA GLN A 624 -12.68 17.64 -27.10
C GLN A 624 -11.88 16.36 -27.36
N TYR A 625 -11.44 16.13 -28.58
CA TYR A 625 -10.81 14.88 -29.00
C TYR A 625 -9.34 15.05 -29.34
N ALA A 626 -8.52 14.12 -28.88
CA ALA A 626 -7.11 14.01 -29.22
C ALA A 626 -6.73 12.56 -29.60
N TYR A 627 -5.69 12.41 -30.43
CA TYR A 627 -5.16 11.13 -30.85
C TYR A 627 -3.79 10.89 -30.24
N PHE A 628 -3.55 9.67 -29.80
CA PHE A 628 -2.32 9.23 -29.13
C PHE A 628 -1.76 8.00 -29.89
N PRO A 629 -0.98 8.20 -30.96
CA PRO A 629 -0.28 7.11 -31.64
C PRO A 629 0.99 6.73 -30.90
N SER A 630 1.32 5.44 -30.87
CA SER A 630 2.59 4.93 -30.37
C SER A 630 3.08 3.76 -31.22
N VAL A 631 4.38 3.71 -31.42
CA VAL A 631 5.08 2.64 -32.16
C VAL A 631 6.28 2.22 -31.33
N SER A 632 6.44 0.91 -31.14
CA SER A 632 7.67 0.36 -30.57
C SER A 632 8.12 -0.86 -31.36
N ALA A 633 9.43 -1.04 -31.46
CA ALA A 633 10.06 -2.18 -32.09
C ALA A 633 11.17 -2.72 -31.21
N GLY A 634 11.39 -4.02 -31.24
CA GLY A 634 12.42 -4.72 -30.48
C GLY A 634 13.06 -5.82 -31.29
N TRP A 635 14.29 -6.13 -30.92
CA TRP A 635 15.06 -7.24 -31.43
C TRP A 635 15.86 -7.86 -30.30
N THR A 636 15.81 -9.22 -30.19
CA THR A 636 16.57 -10.02 -29.22
C THR A 636 17.53 -10.96 -29.94
#